data_11ab8ee1b8cc01b5ac8dd97ab6dc79fd
#
_entry.id   11ab8ee1b8cc01b5ac8dd97ab6dc79fd
#
_cell.length_a   1.000
_cell.length_b   1.000
_cell.length_c   1.000
_cell.angle_alpha   90.00
_cell.angle_beta   90.00
_cell.angle_gamma   90.00
#
_symmetry.space_group_name_H-M   'P 1'
#
loop_
_entity.id
_entity.type
_entity.pdbx_description
1 polymer ?
#
loop_
_entity_poly.entity_id
_entity_poly.type
_entity_poly.pdbx_seq_one_letter_code
_entity_poly.pdbx_strand_id
1 'polypeptide(L)'
;MTLAANHLYSNGPEIQGAFGVDALPLTTVAQIISFLDDDVGSLARLCRTSKVLYYMTLPHLWKRVALKSHSTVHYRNNMPEGLGSASPFSMGLNALVTRHVSSLVRSLVLEGDFKVADLEEYARASRISESTMILNIALRAAVDQCLHLENFKWDLNVRIQPNMYAGLTKLSRLESLWLRCPERRSPQPSSEIPPLPRLKSFTMTHYDPMCYPDDVSTFFLHADSLETLNMHFSPRMRDECEPSVDLTRMLRKNIAAKKQLHLKSIGLYNLFADAASAECEEAMDVSSSHTITALNSFGLDEDDAAAHRSSTHFIDRTWVVASAKEKHPPKSMRVDHVSKSHAWHLSHAVGMERLYLINARHKPEGTTNGTTPSSAEPSPTTSNGSTPTPTTILRDLYLDGICGVVGPTLKHLILPARWCLPAPLTAKLVRSCPNLTQLSASIECDDMGVLRLIFPFLSKLWAIRVLQPKVEGEDGERRVAAFNSFISRPDCMLESKLEDALSQRGPAGGVPDFPALKYIGLGHKIWEVGGVFEEIVQSPVSQDGANGSLTPVPGISREEIVYKRRLRRIDEKDVAHVEIYHMDSLDII
;
A
#
# COMPACT_ATOMS: atom_id res chain seq x y z
N MET A 1 -18.27 3.21 29.21
CA MET A 1 -18.11 1.75 29.27
C MET A 1 -16.81 1.28 29.95
N THR A 2 -15.79 2.11 30.01
CA THR A 2 -14.60 1.88 30.85
C THR A 2 -14.92 1.57 32.33
N LEU A 3 -15.99 2.16 32.88
CA LEU A 3 -16.46 1.91 34.25
C LEU A 3 -16.99 0.48 34.46
N ALA A 4 -17.71 -0.10 33.49
CA ALA A 4 -18.23 -1.47 33.61
C ALA A 4 -17.15 -2.55 33.49
N ALA A 5 -16.14 -2.30 32.64
CA ALA A 5 -14.98 -3.17 32.55
C ALA A 5 -14.14 -3.11 33.83
N ASN A 6 -13.91 -1.91 34.38
CA ASN A 6 -13.20 -1.74 35.63
C ASN A 6 -13.91 -2.42 36.84
N HIS A 7 -15.26 -2.41 36.87
CA HIS A 7 -16.00 -3.13 37.92
C HIS A 7 -15.85 -4.66 37.83
N LEU A 8 -15.81 -5.21 36.61
CA LEU A 8 -15.57 -6.65 36.42
C LEU A 8 -14.16 -7.07 36.86
N TYR A 9 -13.19 -6.20 36.66
CA TYR A 9 -11.78 -6.47 36.98
C TYR A 9 -11.39 -6.12 38.43
N SER A 10 -12.10 -5.21 39.07
CA SER A 10 -11.76 -4.77 40.44
C SER A 10 -12.40 -5.60 41.56
N ASN A 11 -13.53 -6.28 41.29
CA ASN A 11 -14.28 -7.04 42.28
C ASN A 11 -14.58 -8.49 41.86
N GLY A 12 -13.91 -9.03 40.85
CA GLY A 12 -14.11 -10.39 40.37
C GLY A 12 -13.40 -11.41 41.27
N PRO A 13 -13.89 -12.66 41.34
CA PRO A 13 -13.18 -13.74 42.05
C PRO A 13 -11.84 -14.01 41.41
N GLU A 14 -10.83 -14.22 42.22
CA GLU A 14 -9.52 -14.68 41.78
C GLU A 14 -9.63 -15.99 40.99
N ILE A 15 -8.91 -16.09 39.86
CA ILE A 15 -8.82 -17.35 39.12
C ILE A 15 -7.91 -18.27 39.91
N GLN A 16 -8.50 -19.10 40.75
CA GLN A 16 -7.75 -20.21 41.40
C GLN A 16 -7.49 -21.27 40.31
N GLY A 17 -6.27 -21.27 39.80
CA GLY A 17 -5.82 -22.26 38.81
C GLY A 17 -5.58 -23.61 39.45
N ALA A 18 -5.73 -24.69 38.69
CA ALA A 18 -5.42 -26.07 39.10
C ALA A 18 -3.90 -26.31 39.37
N PHE A 19 -3.08 -25.31 39.14
CA PHE A 19 -1.64 -25.34 39.41
C PHE A 19 -1.35 -24.49 40.65
N GLY A 20 -1.41 -24.97 41.80
CA GLY A 20 -1.12 -24.44 43.13
C GLY A 20 -0.06 -23.33 43.32
N VAL A 21 0.08 -22.43 42.38
CA VAL A 21 0.98 -21.29 42.38
C VAL A 21 0.14 -20.05 42.07
N ASP A 22 0.22 -19.09 42.96
CA ASP A 22 -0.39 -17.77 43.00
C ASP A 22 -1.31 -17.38 41.83
N ALA A 23 -2.61 -17.21 42.10
CA ALA A 23 -3.62 -16.81 41.13
C ALA A 23 -3.17 -15.51 40.45
N LEU A 24 -3.04 -15.52 39.11
CA LEU A 24 -2.73 -14.32 38.36
C LEU A 24 -3.83 -13.26 38.59
N PRO A 25 -3.49 -12.01 38.89
CA PRO A 25 -4.44 -10.93 38.98
C PRO A 25 -5.24 -10.80 37.66
N LEU A 26 -6.54 -10.54 37.74
CA LEU A 26 -7.40 -10.39 36.56
C LEU A 26 -6.89 -9.30 35.60
N THR A 27 -6.23 -8.26 36.12
CA THR A 27 -5.57 -7.21 35.32
C THR A 27 -4.45 -7.76 34.46
N THR A 28 -3.64 -8.68 34.99
CA THR A 28 -2.57 -9.36 34.22
C THR A 28 -3.17 -10.28 33.15
N VAL A 29 -4.24 -11.01 33.49
CA VAL A 29 -4.96 -11.84 32.52
C VAL A 29 -5.55 -10.98 31.40
N ALA A 30 -6.16 -9.81 31.74
CA ALA A 30 -6.66 -8.86 30.75
C ALA A 30 -5.55 -8.34 29.82
N GLN A 31 -4.37 -8.06 30.36
CA GLN A 31 -3.22 -7.64 29.58
C GLN A 31 -2.71 -8.76 28.64
N ILE A 32 -2.67 -10.00 29.11
CA ILE A 32 -2.34 -11.16 28.27
C ILE A 32 -3.34 -11.30 27.13
N ILE A 33 -4.65 -11.18 27.42
CA ILE A 33 -5.70 -11.27 26.42
C ILE A 33 -5.56 -10.14 25.36
N SER A 34 -5.15 -8.94 25.77
CA SER A 34 -4.95 -7.84 24.83
C SER A 34 -3.85 -8.08 23.79
N PHE A 35 -2.85 -8.90 24.09
CA PHE A 35 -1.83 -9.33 23.11
C PHE A 35 -2.36 -10.34 22.09
N LEU A 36 -3.55 -10.91 22.33
CA LEU A 36 -4.21 -11.85 21.41
C LEU A 36 -5.25 -11.15 20.50
N ASP A 37 -5.35 -9.81 20.50
CA ASP A 37 -6.38 -9.06 19.76
C ASP A 37 -6.48 -9.45 18.27
N ASP A 38 -5.38 -9.84 17.66
CA ASP A 38 -5.33 -10.23 16.25
C ASP A 38 -5.42 -11.77 16.04
N ASP A 39 -5.35 -12.57 17.12
CA ASP A 39 -5.52 -14.03 17.05
C ASP A 39 -6.92 -14.47 17.49
N VAL A 40 -7.89 -14.29 16.58
CA VAL A 40 -9.29 -14.68 16.78
C VAL A 40 -9.41 -16.18 17.14
N GLY A 41 -8.55 -17.03 16.59
CA GLY A 41 -8.56 -18.46 16.86
C GLY A 41 -8.22 -18.80 18.32
N SER A 42 -7.20 -18.17 18.87
CA SER A 42 -6.80 -18.33 20.27
C SER A 42 -7.81 -17.69 21.22
N LEU A 43 -8.34 -16.50 20.89
CA LEU A 43 -9.44 -15.88 21.66
C LEU A 43 -10.67 -16.77 21.71
N ALA A 44 -11.09 -17.35 20.59
CA ALA A 44 -12.25 -18.26 20.53
C ALA A 44 -12.02 -19.55 21.34
N ARG A 45 -10.81 -20.08 21.37
CA ARG A 45 -10.45 -21.21 22.25
C ARG A 45 -10.50 -20.82 23.70
N LEU A 46 -9.92 -19.67 24.05
CA LEU A 46 -9.88 -19.13 25.40
C LEU A 46 -11.28 -18.87 25.98
N CYS A 47 -12.21 -18.34 25.17
CA CYS A 47 -13.63 -18.19 25.50
C CYS A 47 -14.30 -19.46 25.99
N ARG A 48 -13.82 -20.63 25.59
CA ARG A 48 -14.44 -21.93 25.85
C ARG A 48 -13.87 -22.61 27.10
N THR A 49 -12.86 -22.05 27.75
CA THR A 49 -12.16 -22.68 28.88
C THR A 49 -12.80 -22.38 30.23
N SER A 50 -13.25 -21.15 30.46
CA SER A 50 -13.93 -20.80 31.73
C SER A 50 -14.91 -19.63 31.53
N LYS A 51 -15.88 -19.51 32.43
CA LYS A 51 -16.88 -18.42 32.41
C LYS A 51 -16.22 -17.03 32.57
N VAL A 52 -15.19 -16.92 33.39
CA VAL A 52 -14.46 -15.67 33.61
C VAL A 52 -13.72 -15.27 32.33
N LEU A 53 -12.96 -16.19 31.74
CA LEU A 53 -12.25 -15.94 30.49
C LEU A 53 -13.21 -15.67 29.32
N TYR A 54 -14.39 -16.30 29.29
CA TYR A 54 -15.43 -15.96 28.33
C TYR A 54 -15.79 -14.48 28.40
N TYR A 55 -16.13 -13.94 29.57
CA TYR A 55 -16.51 -12.52 29.68
C TYR A 55 -15.32 -11.58 29.42
N MET A 56 -14.10 -11.98 29.76
CA MET A 56 -12.92 -11.16 29.51
C MET A 56 -12.51 -11.13 28.01
N THR A 57 -12.66 -12.23 27.28
CA THR A 57 -12.29 -12.32 25.87
C THR A 57 -13.38 -11.84 24.93
N LEU A 58 -14.63 -11.84 25.36
CA LEU A 58 -15.79 -11.47 24.52
C LEU A 58 -15.65 -10.07 23.88
N PRO A 59 -15.23 -9.01 24.60
CA PRO A 59 -15.01 -7.69 24.01
C PRO A 59 -13.93 -7.67 22.92
N HIS A 60 -12.89 -8.47 23.06
CA HIS A 60 -11.80 -8.59 22.07
C HIS A 60 -12.27 -9.37 20.85
N LEU A 61 -12.99 -10.47 21.07
CA LEU A 61 -13.49 -11.35 20.00
C LEU A 61 -14.52 -10.65 19.10
N TRP A 62 -15.40 -9.81 19.67
CA TRP A 62 -16.45 -9.12 18.94
C TRP A 62 -16.12 -7.67 18.56
N LYS A 63 -14.94 -7.19 18.90
CA LYS A 63 -14.46 -5.85 18.54
C LYS A 63 -14.46 -5.61 17.04
N ARG A 64 -14.02 -6.62 16.27
CA ARG A 64 -13.99 -6.61 14.81
C ARG A 64 -14.82 -7.77 14.28
N VAL A 65 -15.86 -7.47 13.54
CA VAL A 65 -16.74 -8.45 12.91
C VAL A 65 -16.62 -8.31 11.40
N ALA A 66 -16.18 -9.38 10.74
CA ALA A 66 -16.14 -9.48 9.29
C ALA A 66 -17.13 -10.55 8.83
N LEU A 67 -18.07 -10.15 7.99
CA LEU A 67 -19.09 -11.02 7.41
C LEU A 67 -18.85 -11.09 5.90
N LYS A 68 -18.46 -12.29 5.43
CA LYS A 68 -18.17 -12.52 4.01
C LYS A 68 -19.33 -13.23 3.33
N SER A 69 -19.84 -12.62 2.27
CA SER A 69 -20.89 -13.16 1.43
C SER A 69 -20.30 -13.87 0.21
N HIS A 70 -20.93 -14.99 -0.19
CA HIS A 70 -20.57 -15.73 -1.39
C HIS A 70 -21.81 -15.92 -2.27
N SER A 71 -21.68 -15.65 -3.55
CA SER A 71 -22.76 -15.83 -4.53
C SER A 71 -23.06 -17.29 -4.86
N THR A 72 -22.09 -18.17 -4.57
CA THR A 72 -22.17 -19.63 -4.78
C THR A 72 -21.86 -20.39 -3.50
N VAL A 73 -22.09 -21.71 -3.49
CA VAL A 73 -21.72 -22.55 -2.35
C VAL A 73 -20.21 -22.53 -2.17
N HIS A 74 -19.77 -22.10 -1.00
CA HIS A 74 -18.36 -22.10 -0.63
C HIS A 74 -18.01 -23.38 0.14
N TYR A 75 -16.82 -23.93 -0.11
CA TYR A 75 -16.34 -25.15 0.54
C TYR A 75 -15.17 -24.78 1.48
N ARG A 76 -15.27 -25.21 2.74
CA ARG A 76 -14.20 -25.06 3.72
C ARG A 76 -13.76 -26.45 4.19
N ASN A 77 -12.49 -26.79 4.03
CA ASN A 77 -11.96 -28.13 4.34
C ASN A 77 -12.76 -29.27 3.66
N ASN A 78 -13.09 -29.09 2.40
CA ASN A 78 -13.92 -30.01 1.59
C ASN A 78 -15.37 -30.24 2.09
N MET A 79 -15.83 -29.44 3.04
CA MET A 79 -17.22 -29.44 3.49
C MET A 79 -17.94 -28.20 2.98
N PRO A 80 -19.15 -28.31 2.42
CA PRO A 80 -19.89 -27.16 1.95
C PRO A 80 -20.32 -26.31 3.13
N GLU A 81 -20.06 -25.00 3.04
CA GLU A 81 -20.64 -24.03 3.98
C GLU A 81 -22.12 -23.83 3.66
N GLY A 82 -22.91 -23.51 4.68
CA GLY A 82 -24.34 -23.23 4.50
C GLY A 82 -24.59 -22.09 3.53
N LEU A 83 -25.65 -22.19 2.73
CA LEU A 83 -26.08 -21.16 1.77
C LEU A 83 -27.39 -20.49 2.26
N GLY A 84 -27.63 -19.24 1.82
CA GLY A 84 -28.83 -18.50 2.18
C GLY A 84 -28.86 -18.16 3.68
N SER A 85 -29.96 -18.50 4.36
CA SER A 85 -30.12 -18.25 5.81
C SER A 85 -29.17 -19.05 6.70
N ALA A 86 -28.63 -20.15 6.19
CA ALA A 86 -27.67 -21.00 6.88
C ALA A 86 -26.21 -20.60 6.58
N SER A 87 -25.97 -19.59 5.76
CA SER A 87 -24.63 -19.10 5.47
C SER A 87 -23.98 -18.45 6.71
N PRO A 88 -22.65 -18.52 6.86
CA PRO A 88 -21.93 -17.81 7.93
C PRO A 88 -22.27 -16.32 7.97
N PHE A 89 -22.45 -15.69 6.81
CA PHE A 89 -22.88 -14.29 6.68
C PHE A 89 -24.22 -14.05 7.36
N SER A 90 -25.26 -14.82 7.00
CA SER A 90 -26.61 -14.68 7.56
C SER A 90 -26.66 -15.02 9.04
N MET A 91 -25.93 -16.06 9.46
CA MET A 91 -25.84 -16.45 10.88
C MET A 91 -25.14 -15.38 11.73
N GLY A 92 -24.05 -14.79 11.21
CA GLY A 92 -23.35 -13.69 11.85
C GLY A 92 -24.23 -12.44 11.97
N LEU A 93 -24.95 -12.09 10.92
CA LEU A 93 -25.88 -10.99 10.90
C LEU A 93 -27.01 -11.20 11.93
N ASN A 94 -27.61 -12.38 11.97
CA ASN A 94 -28.63 -12.72 12.97
C ASN A 94 -28.08 -12.64 14.40
N ALA A 95 -26.83 -13.03 14.64
CA ALA A 95 -26.20 -12.90 15.95
C ALA A 95 -26.05 -11.43 16.38
N LEU A 96 -25.73 -10.52 15.44
CA LEU A 96 -25.68 -9.08 15.72
C LEU A 96 -27.05 -8.48 16.07
N VAL A 97 -28.14 -9.00 15.47
CA VAL A 97 -29.48 -8.51 15.74
C VAL A 97 -30.03 -9.07 17.06
N THR A 98 -29.77 -10.35 17.37
CA THR A 98 -30.46 -11.07 18.46
C THR A 98 -29.67 -11.16 19.75
N ARG A 99 -28.34 -10.98 19.71
CA ARG A 99 -27.49 -11.14 20.89
C ARG A 99 -26.98 -9.78 21.40
N HIS A 100 -26.70 -9.70 22.70
CA HIS A 100 -26.15 -8.48 23.33
C HIS A 100 -24.66 -8.19 22.95
N VAL A 101 -24.09 -8.93 22.03
CA VAL A 101 -22.69 -8.75 21.59
C VAL A 101 -22.51 -7.54 20.65
N SER A 102 -23.57 -7.09 20.01
CA SER A 102 -23.54 -5.96 19.07
C SER A 102 -23.02 -4.66 19.69
N SER A 103 -23.27 -4.43 20.98
CA SER A 103 -22.74 -3.28 21.72
C SER A 103 -21.21 -3.30 21.89
N LEU A 104 -20.56 -4.46 21.69
CA LEU A 104 -19.10 -4.62 21.75
C LEU A 104 -18.42 -4.31 20.42
N VAL A 105 -19.18 -4.30 19.32
CA VAL A 105 -18.65 -4.13 17.97
C VAL A 105 -18.16 -2.70 17.77
N ARG A 106 -16.88 -2.58 17.33
CA ARG A 106 -16.23 -1.33 16.94
C ARG A 106 -16.01 -1.25 15.44
N SER A 107 -15.78 -2.38 14.80
CA SER A 107 -15.57 -2.47 13.37
C SER A 107 -16.47 -3.54 12.78
N LEU A 108 -17.26 -3.16 11.79
CA LEU A 108 -18.12 -4.06 11.02
C LEU A 108 -17.71 -4.00 9.54
N VAL A 109 -17.24 -5.14 9.04
CA VAL A 109 -16.81 -5.32 7.66
C VAL A 109 -17.78 -6.28 6.97
N LEU A 110 -18.38 -5.82 5.88
CA LEU A 110 -19.26 -6.60 5.01
C LEU A 110 -18.57 -6.71 3.66
N GLU A 111 -18.22 -7.90 3.23
CA GLU A 111 -17.44 -8.09 2.01
C GLU A 111 -17.96 -9.24 1.14
N GLY A 112 -17.59 -9.20 -0.13
CA GLY A 112 -17.86 -10.28 -1.10
C GLY A 112 -19.08 -10.03 -1.97
N ASP A 113 -19.50 -11.09 -2.66
CA ASP A 113 -20.55 -11.03 -3.64
C ASP A 113 -21.88 -11.55 -3.09
N PHE A 114 -22.89 -10.71 -3.18
CA PHE A 114 -24.25 -11.08 -2.86
C PHE A 114 -25.01 -11.41 -4.13
N LYS A 115 -25.61 -12.60 -4.20
CA LYS A 115 -26.37 -13.01 -5.38
C LYS A 115 -27.68 -12.20 -5.45
N VAL A 116 -27.76 -11.37 -6.48
CA VAL A 116 -28.98 -10.63 -6.80
C VAL A 116 -29.65 -11.30 -7.99
N ALA A 117 -30.91 -11.70 -7.85
CA ALA A 117 -31.69 -12.26 -8.94
C ALA A 117 -32.10 -11.16 -9.93
N ASP A 118 -32.04 -11.45 -11.22
CA ASP A 118 -32.63 -10.69 -12.34
C ASP A 118 -32.34 -9.18 -12.35
N LEU A 119 -31.07 -8.84 -12.29
CA LEU A 119 -30.58 -7.46 -12.19
C LEU A 119 -30.99 -6.54 -13.34
N GLU A 120 -31.02 -7.05 -14.58
CA GLU A 120 -31.24 -6.22 -15.77
C GLU A 120 -32.68 -5.70 -15.88
N GLU A 121 -33.68 -6.51 -15.55
CA GLU A 121 -35.07 -6.10 -15.60
C GLU A 121 -35.42 -5.06 -14.52
N TYR A 122 -34.90 -5.27 -13.31
CA TYR A 122 -35.10 -4.31 -12.19
C TYR A 122 -34.38 -2.98 -12.45
N ALA A 123 -33.18 -3.00 -13.04
CA ALA A 123 -32.43 -1.79 -13.38
C ALA A 123 -33.16 -0.94 -14.42
N ARG A 124 -33.77 -1.56 -15.44
CA ARG A 124 -34.57 -0.86 -16.47
C ARG A 124 -35.78 -0.14 -15.86
N ALA A 125 -36.36 -0.67 -14.81
CA ALA A 125 -37.50 -0.08 -14.11
C ALA A 125 -37.11 0.86 -12.97
N SER A 126 -35.82 1.18 -12.79
CA SER A 126 -35.31 1.92 -11.63
C SER A 126 -35.70 1.30 -10.28
N ARG A 127 -35.96 -0.01 -10.26
CA ARG A 127 -36.39 -0.75 -9.07
C ARG A 127 -35.19 -1.46 -8.42
N ILE A 128 -35.28 -1.57 -7.12
CA ILE A 128 -34.31 -2.34 -6.33
C ILE A 128 -34.84 -3.76 -6.18
N SER A 129 -33.97 -4.79 -6.35
CA SER A 129 -34.39 -6.16 -6.16
C SER A 129 -34.82 -6.41 -4.71
N GLU A 130 -35.80 -7.28 -4.50
CA GLU A 130 -36.27 -7.63 -3.15
C GLU A 130 -35.16 -8.18 -2.26
N SER A 131 -34.23 -8.96 -2.82
CA SER A 131 -33.07 -9.49 -2.09
C SER A 131 -32.16 -8.37 -1.58
N THR A 132 -31.90 -7.35 -2.38
CA THR A 132 -31.12 -6.17 -1.97
C THR A 132 -31.84 -5.36 -0.89
N MET A 133 -33.16 -5.22 -1.01
CA MET A 133 -33.97 -4.52 -0.02
C MET A 133 -33.98 -5.27 1.32
N ILE A 134 -34.21 -6.58 1.33
CA ILE A 134 -34.19 -7.41 2.53
C ILE A 134 -32.82 -7.37 3.20
N LEU A 135 -31.75 -7.47 2.42
CA LEU A 135 -30.38 -7.34 2.93
C LEU A 135 -30.15 -6.01 3.64
N ASN A 136 -30.53 -4.90 3.01
CA ASN A 136 -30.39 -3.57 3.60
C ASN A 136 -31.23 -3.40 4.88
N ILE A 137 -32.44 -3.97 4.96
CA ILE A 137 -33.28 -3.95 6.15
C ILE A 137 -32.61 -4.76 7.29
N ALA A 138 -32.15 -5.97 7.01
CA ALA A 138 -31.50 -6.81 8.00
C ALA A 138 -30.19 -6.20 8.53
N LEU A 139 -29.37 -5.64 7.62
CA LEU A 139 -28.15 -4.94 7.99
C LEU A 139 -28.44 -3.67 8.79
N ARG A 140 -29.48 -2.93 8.43
CA ARG A 140 -29.92 -1.77 9.19
C ARG A 140 -30.26 -2.15 10.63
N ALA A 141 -31.00 -3.24 10.84
CA ALA A 141 -31.32 -3.73 12.16
C ALA A 141 -30.05 -4.08 12.97
N ALA A 142 -29.05 -4.69 12.35
CA ALA A 142 -27.76 -4.97 12.98
C ALA A 142 -27.00 -3.69 13.35
N VAL A 143 -26.92 -2.72 12.43
CA VAL A 143 -26.22 -1.43 12.65
C VAL A 143 -26.88 -0.64 13.78
N ASP A 144 -28.20 -0.63 13.87
CA ASP A 144 -28.92 0.05 14.95
C ASP A 144 -28.60 -0.53 16.36
N GLN A 145 -28.14 -1.78 16.42
CA GLN A 145 -27.70 -2.41 17.69
C GLN A 145 -26.21 -2.14 17.98
N CYS A 146 -25.40 -1.77 16.96
CA CYS A 146 -23.98 -1.53 17.10
C CYS A 146 -23.67 -0.07 17.50
N LEU A 147 -24.17 0.37 18.65
CA LEU A 147 -24.13 1.76 19.12
C LEU A 147 -22.72 2.36 19.23
N HIS A 148 -21.70 1.52 19.32
CA HIS A 148 -20.31 1.93 19.50
C HIS A 148 -19.46 1.69 18.26
N LEU A 149 -20.07 1.56 17.09
CA LEU A 149 -19.40 1.35 15.83
C LEU A 149 -18.53 2.57 15.48
N GLU A 150 -17.24 2.31 15.20
CA GLU A 150 -16.22 3.28 14.85
C GLU A 150 -15.87 3.17 13.35
N ASN A 151 -15.84 1.93 12.84
CA ASN A 151 -15.47 1.64 11.45
C ASN A 151 -16.57 0.81 10.78
N PHE A 152 -17.04 1.28 9.64
CA PHE A 152 -18.00 0.55 8.81
C PHE A 152 -17.49 0.39 7.39
N LYS A 153 -17.34 -0.87 6.96
CA LYS A 153 -16.94 -1.20 5.58
C LYS A 153 -18.09 -1.93 4.88
N TRP A 154 -18.61 -1.32 3.84
CA TRP A 154 -19.56 -1.90 2.89
C TRP A 154 -18.82 -2.25 1.59
N ASP A 155 -18.28 -3.44 1.49
CA ASP A 155 -17.57 -3.97 0.34
C ASP A 155 -18.36 -5.10 -0.32
N LEU A 156 -19.65 -4.86 -0.53
CA LEU A 156 -20.56 -5.76 -1.22
C LEU A 156 -20.84 -5.24 -2.63
N ASN A 157 -21.09 -6.15 -3.58
CA ASN A 157 -21.47 -5.83 -4.95
C ASN A 157 -22.90 -5.28 -5.10
N VAL A 158 -23.57 -4.93 -4.02
CA VAL A 158 -24.91 -4.34 -3.98
C VAL A 158 -24.87 -2.94 -3.41
N ARG A 159 -25.77 -2.08 -3.92
CA ARG A 159 -25.82 -0.68 -3.50
C ARG A 159 -26.39 -0.55 -2.08
N ILE A 160 -25.74 0.28 -1.29
CA ILE A 160 -26.27 0.74 -0.01
C ILE A 160 -27.49 1.65 -0.23
N GLN A 161 -28.52 1.48 0.58
CA GLN A 161 -29.79 2.20 0.46
C GLN A 161 -29.89 3.39 1.42
N PRO A 162 -30.75 4.40 1.15
CA PRO A 162 -30.93 5.56 2.01
C PRO A 162 -31.30 5.22 3.48
N ASN A 163 -32.03 4.13 3.69
CA ASN A 163 -32.36 3.66 5.03
C ASN A 163 -31.12 3.25 5.85
N MET A 164 -30.08 2.71 5.20
CA MET A 164 -28.81 2.41 5.85
C MET A 164 -28.08 3.69 6.26
N TYR A 165 -28.01 4.68 5.37
CA TYR A 165 -27.42 5.99 5.68
C TYR A 165 -28.11 6.63 6.89
N ALA A 166 -29.44 6.55 6.98
CA ALA A 166 -30.19 7.02 8.14
C ALA A 166 -29.84 6.28 9.45
N GLY A 167 -29.25 5.06 9.37
CA GLY A 167 -28.66 4.37 10.51
C GLY A 167 -27.30 4.90 10.88
N LEU A 168 -26.44 5.05 9.88
CA LEU A 168 -25.08 5.50 10.08
C LEU A 168 -25.03 6.92 10.69
N THR A 169 -25.96 7.82 10.33
CA THR A 169 -26.04 9.17 10.91
C THR A 169 -26.31 9.18 12.42
N LYS A 170 -26.92 8.11 12.97
CA LYS A 170 -27.17 7.99 14.41
C LYS A 170 -25.96 7.55 15.22
N LEU A 171 -24.94 7.02 14.55
CA LEU A 171 -23.74 6.49 15.20
C LEU A 171 -22.80 7.63 15.61
N SER A 172 -22.78 7.93 16.90
CA SER A 172 -21.99 9.05 17.44
C SER A 172 -20.48 8.82 17.42
N ARG A 173 -20.02 7.58 17.18
CA ARG A 173 -18.60 7.19 17.19
C ARG A 173 -18.07 6.78 15.82
N LEU A 174 -18.87 6.88 14.76
CA LEU A 174 -18.44 6.50 13.42
C LEU A 174 -17.36 7.47 12.92
N GLU A 175 -16.15 6.95 12.76
CA GLU A 175 -14.97 7.69 12.31
C GLU A 175 -14.49 7.28 10.92
N SER A 176 -14.78 6.04 10.50
CA SER A 176 -14.36 5.51 9.20
C SER A 176 -15.52 4.87 8.44
N LEU A 177 -15.64 5.25 7.18
CA LEU A 177 -16.65 4.71 6.26
C LEU A 177 -15.98 4.29 4.95
N TRP A 178 -16.17 3.02 4.58
CA TRP A 178 -15.77 2.47 3.29
C TRP A 178 -17.00 2.00 2.52
N LEU A 179 -17.15 2.46 1.28
CA LEU A 179 -18.27 2.12 0.41
C LEU A 179 -17.77 1.58 -0.92
N ARG A 180 -18.27 0.43 -1.34
CA ARG A 180 -18.11 -0.08 -2.70
C ARG A 180 -19.33 0.28 -3.53
N CYS A 181 -19.12 0.91 -4.68
CA CYS A 181 -20.14 1.13 -5.70
C CYS A 181 -20.25 -0.12 -6.57
N PRO A 182 -21.44 -0.67 -6.80
CA PRO A 182 -21.61 -1.76 -7.74
C PRO A 182 -21.27 -1.32 -9.16
N GLU A 183 -20.54 -2.12 -9.89
CA GLU A 183 -20.24 -1.89 -11.31
C GLU A 183 -21.52 -2.05 -12.14
N ARG A 184 -21.94 -1.00 -12.85
CA ARG A 184 -23.12 -0.98 -13.70
C ARG A 184 -22.93 -0.03 -14.86
N ARG A 185 -23.54 -0.37 -16.01
CA ARG A 185 -23.52 0.46 -17.22
C ARG A 185 -24.61 1.53 -17.26
N SER A 186 -25.68 1.37 -16.48
CA SER A 186 -26.83 2.28 -16.49
C SER A 186 -26.81 3.22 -15.30
N PRO A 187 -27.14 4.50 -15.47
CA PRO A 187 -27.30 5.43 -14.38
C PRO A 187 -28.26 4.91 -13.31
N GLN A 188 -27.92 5.11 -12.06
CA GLN A 188 -28.73 4.71 -10.93
C GLN A 188 -29.40 5.93 -10.29
N PRO A 189 -30.57 5.77 -9.66
CA PRO A 189 -31.14 6.82 -8.84
C PRO A 189 -30.12 7.28 -7.80
N SER A 190 -29.96 8.59 -7.65
CA SER A 190 -29.00 9.15 -6.69
C SER A 190 -29.38 8.74 -5.27
N SER A 191 -28.42 8.24 -4.50
CA SER A 191 -28.54 8.00 -3.07
C SER A 191 -27.51 8.88 -2.38
N GLU A 192 -27.88 10.13 -2.14
CA GLU A 192 -26.98 11.09 -1.50
C GLU A 192 -26.47 10.55 -0.16
N ILE A 193 -25.16 10.61 0.02
CA ILE A 193 -24.54 10.33 1.31
C ILE A 193 -24.85 11.51 2.23
N PRO A 194 -25.53 11.28 3.36
CA PRO A 194 -25.90 12.36 4.26
C PRO A 194 -24.68 12.96 4.97
N PRO A 195 -24.81 14.12 5.59
CA PRO A 195 -23.78 14.69 6.43
C PRO A 195 -23.35 13.73 7.54
N LEU A 196 -22.04 13.46 7.62
CA LEU A 196 -21.39 12.67 8.67
C LEU A 196 -20.25 13.50 9.28
N PRO A 197 -20.55 14.52 10.10
CA PRO A 197 -19.59 15.55 10.47
C PRO A 197 -18.43 15.06 11.35
N ARG A 198 -18.52 13.86 11.92
CA ARG A 198 -17.45 13.25 12.73
C ARG A 198 -16.56 12.29 11.97
N LEU A 199 -16.89 12.04 10.71
CA LEU A 199 -16.13 11.08 9.90
C LEU A 199 -14.72 11.63 9.62
N LYS A 200 -13.71 10.85 9.96
CA LYS A 200 -12.30 11.17 9.75
C LYS A 200 -11.73 10.52 8.49
N SER A 201 -12.24 9.33 8.14
CA SER A 201 -11.77 8.57 6.99
C SER A 201 -12.94 8.16 6.10
N PHE A 202 -12.84 8.48 4.83
CA PHE A 202 -13.80 8.07 3.81
C PHE A 202 -13.10 7.40 2.64
N THR A 203 -13.53 6.19 2.31
CA THR A 203 -13.04 5.45 1.14
C THR A 203 -14.23 5.05 0.28
N MET A 204 -14.15 5.33 -1.01
CA MET A 204 -15.15 4.93 -1.99
C MET A 204 -14.48 4.19 -3.15
N THR A 205 -14.92 2.97 -3.41
CA THR A 205 -14.31 2.10 -4.44
C THR A 205 -15.27 1.84 -5.59
N HIS A 206 -14.74 1.62 -6.80
CA HIS A 206 -15.49 1.43 -8.04
C HIS A 206 -16.47 2.58 -8.36
N TYR A 207 -16.13 3.79 -7.93
CA TYR A 207 -16.98 4.96 -8.15
C TYR A 207 -17.01 5.36 -9.62
N ASP A 208 -18.19 5.38 -10.18
CA ASP A 208 -18.46 5.80 -11.55
C ASP A 208 -19.38 7.02 -11.54
N PRO A 209 -18.86 8.24 -11.78
CA PRO A 209 -19.66 9.46 -11.77
C PRO A 209 -20.77 9.51 -12.81
N MET A 210 -20.69 8.72 -13.89
CA MET A 210 -21.76 8.62 -14.88
C MET A 210 -22.95 7.82 -14.36
N CYS A 211 -22.68 6.80 -13.55
CA CYS A 211 -23.70 5.98 -12.89
C CYS A 211 -24.21 6.57 -11.58
N TYR A 212 -23.38 7.37 -10.88
CA TYR A 212 -23.67 7.94 -9.56
C TYR A 212 -23.37 9.45 -9.54
N PRO A 213 -24.12 10.27 -10.31
CA PRO A 213 -23.70 11.63 -10.64
C PRO A 213 -23.63 12.61 -9.46
N ASP A 214 -24.27 12.33 -8.32
CA ASP A 214 -24.31 13.28 -7.19
C ASP A 214 -24.43 12.64 -5.82
N ASP A 215 -23.81 11.50 -5.60
CA ASP A 215 -23.91 10.82 -4.32
C ASP A 215 -23.06 11.48 -3.22
N VAL A 216 -22.00 12.21 -3.56
CA VAL A 216 -20.95 12.66 -2.63
C VAL A 216 -20.95 14.17 -2.32
N SER A 217 -21.55 15.02 -3.17
CA SER A 217 -21.39 16.49 -3.03
C SER A 217 -21.96 17.04 -1.72
N THR A 218 -23.10 16.50 -1.23
CA THR A 218 -23.68 16.88 0.07
C THR A 218 -22.80 16.47 1.22
N PHE A 219 -22.24 15.27 1.16
CA PHE A 219 -21.32 14.76 2.18
C PHE A 219 -20.07 15.63 2.29
N PHE A 220 -19.41 15.94 1.16
CA PHE A 220 -18.18 16.76 1.17
C PHE A 220 -18.41 18.17 1.72
N LEU A 221 -19.56 18.77 1.47
CA LEU A 221 -19.90 20.09 2.03
C LEU A 221 -19.88 20.10 3.56
N HIS A 222 -20.22 18.99 4.20
CA HIS A 222 -20.34 18.87 5.66
C HIS A 222 -19.25 18.00 6.30
N ALA A 223 -18.18 17.69 5.56
CA ALA A 223 -17.12 16.79 5.99
C ALA A 223 -15.97 17.53 6.72
N ASP A 224 -16.31 18.32 7.74
CA ASP A 224 -15.36 19.19 8.46
C ASP A 224 -14.27 18.44 9.23
N SER A 225 -14.52 17.21 9.64
CA SER A 225 -13.58 16.37 10.37
C SER A 225 -12.81 15.41 9.48
N LEU A 226 -13.03 15.46 8.16
CA LEU A 226 -12.44 14.51 7.24
C LEU A 226 -10.93 14.76 7.09
N GLU A 227 -10.14 13.76 7.44
CA GLU A 227 -8.69 13.79 7.36
C GLU A 227 -8.15 12.91 6.22
N THR A 228 -8.84 11.79 5.92
CA THR A 228 -8.42 10.82 4.91
C THR A 228 -9.51 10.63 3.89
N LEU A 229 -9.18 10.83 2.63
CA LEU A 229 -10.07 10.61 1.49
C LEU A 229 -9.41 9.67 0.48
N ASN A 230 -10.04 8.52 0.21
CA ASN A 230 -9.63 7.61 -0.85
C ASN A 230 -10.77 7.45 -1.85
N MET A 231 -10.52 7.84 -3.10
CA MET A 231 -11.47 7.72 -4.20
C MET A 231 -10.90 6.79 -5.28
N HIS A 232 -11.48 5.61 -5.41
CA HIS A 232 -11.14 4.67 -6.46
C HIS A 232 -12.23 4.71 -7.54
N PHE A 233 -11.88 5.31 -8.67
CA PHE A 233 -12.78 5.42 -9.82
C PHE A 233 -12.85 4.11 -10.58
N SER A 234 -14.03 3.82 -11.16
CA SER A 234 -14.24 2.62 -11.96
C SER A 234 -13.38 2.65 -13.24
N PRO A 235 -12.71 1.55 -13.60
CA PRO A 235 -11.98 1.44 -14.86
C PRO A 235 -12.88 1.51 -16.10
N ARG A 236 -14.16 1.20 -15.98
CA ARG A 236 -15.13 1.15 -17.08
C ARG A 236 -15.16 2.41 -17.94
N MET A 237 -15.07 3.59 -17.32
CA MET A 237 -15.11 4.86 -18.06
C MET A 237 -14.03 4.95 -19.12
N ARG A 238 -12.88 4.37 -18.84
CA ARG A 238 -11.74 4.35 -19.75
C ARG A 238 -11.85 3.21 -20.76
N ASP A 239 -12.24 2.03 -20.32
CA ASP A 239 -12.40 0.85 -21.17
C ASP A 239 -13.45 1.11 -22.27
N GLU A 240 -14.49 1.89 -21.96
CA GLU A 240 -15.54 2.29 -22.89
C GLU A 240 -15.26 3.63 -23.60
N CYS A 241 -14.07 4.20 -23.49
CA CYS A 241 -13.70 5.49 -24.07
C CYS A 241 -14.65 6.65 -23.69
N GLU A 242 -15.21 6.62 -22.50
CA GLU A 242 -16.07 7.67 -21.98
C GLU A 242 -15.29 8.95 -21.63
N PRO A 243 -15.98 10.10 -21.50
CA PRO A 243 -15.35 11.35 -21.12
C PRO A 243 -14.73 11.26 -19.72
N SER A 244 -13.73 12.12 -19.47
CA SER A 244 -13.06 12.23 -18.19
C SER A 244 -14.00 12.60 -17.04
N VAL A 245 -13.60 12.27 -15.81
CA VAL A 245 -14.33 12.62 -14.59
C VAL A 245 -14.42 14.14 -14.43
N ASP A 246 -15.63 14.66 -14.31
CA ASP A 246 -15.84 16.06 -13.95
C ASP A 246 -15.81 16.23 -12.42
N LEU A 247 -14.64 16.63 -11.90
CA LEU A 247 -14.45 16.90 -10.47
C LEU A 247 -15.27 18.09 -9.96
N THR A 248 -15.58 19.06 -10.84
CA THR A 248 -16.45 20.21 -10.51
C THR A 248 -17.81 19.73 -10.05
N ARG A 249 -18.33 18.68 -10.68
CA ARG A 249 -19.63 18.10 -10.32
C ARG A 249 -19.61 17.45 -8.96
N MET A 250 -18.54 16.73 -8.62
CA MET A 250 -18.37 16.09 -7.31
C MET A 250 -18.24 17.12 -6.18
N LEU A 251 -17.55 18.24 -6.45
CA LEU A 251 -17.26 19.29 -5.46
C LEU A 251 -18.18 20.51 -5.59
N ARG A 252 -19.23 20.43 -6.41
CA ARG A 252 -20.08 21.58 -6.76
C ARG A 252 -20.61 22.38 -5.57
N LYS A 253 -21.01 21.68 -4.49
CA LYS A 253 -21.53 22.34 -3.28
C LYS A 253 -20.41 23.02 -2.49
N ASN A 254 -19.22 22.43 -2.46
CA ASN A 254 -18.03 23.04 -1.83
C ASN A 254 -17.59 24.28 -2.61
N ILE A 255 -17.55 24.20 -3.94
CA ILE A 255 -17.23 25.33 -4.84
C ILE A 255 -18.24 26.47 -4.62
N ALA A 256 -19.55 26.17 -4.67
CA ALA A 256 -20.60 27.16 -4.46
C ALA A 256 -20.54 27.82 -3.07
N ALA A 257 -20.17 27.07 -2.04
CA ALA A 257 -20.03 27.54 -0.68
C ALA A 257 -18.63 28.15 -0.37
N LYS A 258 -17.68 28.08 -1.32
CA LYS A 258 -16.27 28.46 -1.13
C LYS A 258 -15.64 27.77 0.10
N LYS A 259 -15.96 26.49 0.27
CA LYS A 259 -15.52 25.70 1.42
C LYS A 259 -14.50 24.65 0.99
N GLN A 260 -13.31 24.72 1.56
CA GLN A 260 -12.21 23.81 1.29
C GLN A 260 -12.27 22.55 2.15
N LEU A 261 -11.90 21.41 1.58
CA LEU A 261 -11.64 20.17 2.30
C LEU A 261 -10.20 20.18 2.83
N HIS A 262 -10.02 20.00 4.14
CA HIS A 262 -8.72 19.98 4.80
C HIS A 262 -8.24 18.54 5.01
N LEU A 263 -7.63 17.95 3.99
CA LEU A 263 -7.23 16.55 3.99
C LEU A 263 -5.77 16.38 4.43
N LYS A 264 -5.51 15.47 5.36
CA LYS A 264 -4.15 15.04 5.73
C LYS A 264 -3.62 13.97 4.78
N SER A 265 -4.51 13.09 4.29
CA SER A 265 -4.19 12.01 3.38
C SER A 265 -5.20 11.95 2.25
N ILE A 266 -4.71 11.87 1.03
CA ILE A 266 -5.54 11.71 -0.17
C ILE A 266 -5.03 10.56 -1.02
N GLY A 267 -5.95 9.68 -1.43
CA GLY A 267 -5.73 8.59 -2.38
C GLY A 267 -6.66 8.74 -3.58
N LEU A 268 -6.07 8.86 -4.77
CA LEU A 268 -6.78 8.94 -6.03
C LEU A 268 -6.36 7.76 -6.90
N TYR A 269 -7.30 6.84 -7.11
CA TYR A 269 -7.06 5.61 -7.85
C TYR A 269 -7.88 5.65 -9.14
N ASN A 270 -7.23 5.38 -10.27
CA ASN A 270 -7.86 5.38 -11.58
C ASN A 270 -8.59 6.69 -11.90
N LEU A 271 -8.08 7.81 -11.42
CA LEU A 271 -8.62 9.11 -11.76
C LEU A 271 -8.27 9.44 -13.21
N PHE A 272 -9.29 9.53 -14.04
CA PHE A 272 -9.21 10.03 -15.40
C PHE A 272 -9.96 11.35 -15.46
N ALA A 273 -9.26 12.45 -15.33
CA ALA A 273 -9.83 13.78 -15.32
C ALA A 273 -9.03 14.72 -16.20
N ASP A 274 -9.72 15.54 -16.98
CA ASP A 274 -9.13 16.69 -17.64
C ASP A 274 -8.75 17.77 -16.63
N ALA A 275 -8.10 18.84 -17.10
CA ALA A 275 -7.71 19.94 -16.25
C ALA A 275 -8.89 20.43 -15.41
N ALA A 276 -8.78 20.29 -14.10
CA ALA A 276 -9.78 20.82 -13.18
C ALA A 276 -9.80 22.35 -13.26
N SER A 277 -10.97 22.94 -13.00
CA SER A 277 -11.07 24.38 -12.83
C SER A 277 -10.29 24.83 -11.59
N ALA A 278 -9.85 26.09 -11.56
CA ALA A 278 -9.19 26.68 -10.40
C ALA A 278 -10.08 26.57 -9.13
N GLU A 279 -11.38 26.67 -9.29
CA GLU A 279 -12.37 26.53 -8.21
C GLU A 279 -12.37 25.12 -7.61
N CYS A 280 -12.16 24.10 -8.43
CA CYS A 280 -12.05 22.70 -7.97
C CYS A 280 -10.77 22.49 -7.15
N GLU A 281 -9.66 23.10 -7.59
CA GLU A 281 -8.39 23.07 -6.84
C GLU A 281 -8.49 23.82 -5.50
N GLU A 282 -9.26 24.91 -5.44
CA GLU A 282 -9.55 25.62 -4.20
C GLU A 282 -10.41 24.77 -3.25
N ALA A 283 -11.39 24.04 -3.77
CA ALA A 283 -12.27 23.19 -2.96
C ALA A 283 -11.57 21.93 -2.43
N MET A 284 -10.59 21.38 -3.16
CA MET A 284 -9.81 20.20 -2.79
C MET A 284 -8.33 20.45 -3.08
N ASP A 285 -7.63 21.06 -2.14
CA ASP A 285 -6.20 21.33 -2.26
C ASP A 285 -5.37 20.09 -1.92
N VAL A 286 -5.10 19.27 -2.92
CA VAL A 286 -4.27 18.05 -2.81
C VAL A 286 -2.86 18.38 -2.34
N SER A 287 -2.33 19.55 -2.73
CA SER A 287 -0.96 19.96 -2.42
C SER A 287 -0.69 20.21 -0.93
N SER A 288 -1.74 20.43 -0.13
CA SER A 288 -1.62 20.64 1.33
C SER A 288 -1.63 19.33 2.13
N SER A 289 -1.85 18.19 1.49
CA SER A 289 -1.90 16.89 2.16
C SER A 289 -0.51 16.37 2.54
N HIS A 290 -0.41 15.75 3.72
CA HIS A 290 0.83 15.13 4.17
C HIS A 290 1.14 13.82 3.43
N THR A 291 0.10 13.08 3.03
CA THR A 291 0.22 11.82 2.29
C THR A 291 -0.58 11.91 1.01
N ILE A 292 0.08 11.64 -0.11
CA ILE A 292 -0.55 11.64 -1.43
C ILE A 292 -0.30 10.28 -2.08
N THR A 293 -1.38 9.62 -2.49
CA THR A 293 -1.35 8.41 -3.31
C THR A 293 -2.12 8.68 -4.61
N ALA A 294 -1.46 8.50 -5.75
CA ALA A 294 -2.08 8.64 -7.06
C ALA A 294 -1.65 7.46 -7.94
N LEU A 295 -2.55 6.51 -8.13
CA LEU A 295 -2.30 5.26 -8.85
C LEU A 295 -3.33 5.04 -9.95
N ASN A 296 -2.89 4.46 -11.06
CA ASN A 296 -3.73 4.03 -12.16
C ASN A 296 -3.45 2.56 -12.49
N SER A 297 -4.42 1.70 -12.29
CA SER A 297 -4.31 0.26 -12.61
C SER A 297 -4.45 -0.03 -14.12
N PHE A 298 -4.64 1.01 -14.93
CA PHE A 298 -4.86 0.87 -16.35
C PHE A 298 -3.60 0.55 -17.13
N GLY A 299 -3.70 -0.51 -17.95
CA GLY A 299 -2.73 -0.86 -18.96
C GLY A 299 -1.37 -1.17 -18.34
N LEU A 300 -1.24 -2.33 -17.70
CA LEU A 300 0.06 -2.97 -17.47
C LEU A 300 0.66 -3.44 -18.79
N ASP A 301 -0.16 -3.60 -19.83
CA ASP A 301 0.26 -3.99 -21.16
C ASP A 301 0.75 -2.75 -21.92
N GLU A 302 2.03 -2.76 -22.26
CA GLU A 302 2.76 -1.65 -22.87
C GLU A 302 2.25 -1.33 -24.30
N ASP A 303 1.55 -2.26 -24.94
CA ASP A 303 1.02 -2.15 -26.29
C ASP A 303 -0.37 -1.47 -26.39
N ASP A 304 -1.01 -1.16 -25.28
CA ASP A 304 -2.34 -0.56 -25.30
C ASP A 304 -2.28 0.95 -25.57
N ALA A 305 -2.67 1.35 -26.77
CA ALA A 305 -2.81 2.76 -27.16
C ALA A 305 -3.76 3.53 -26.21
N ALA A 306 -4.65 2.85 -25.51
CA ALA A 306 -5.50 3.42 -24.46
C ALA A 306 -4.71 3.78 -23.21
N ALA A 307 -3.61 3.07 -22.89
CA ALA A 307 -2.73 3.38 -21.79
C ALA A 307 -2.09 4.78 -21.93
N HIS A 308 -1.85 5.21 -23.17
CA HIS A 308 -1.31 6.52 -23.50
C HIS A 308 -2.32 7.67 -23.35
N ARG A 309 -3.62 7.38 -23.25
CA ARG A 309 -4.67 8.37 -23.09
C ARG A 309 -5.02 8.69 -21.64
N SER A 310 -4.38 8.04 -20.67
CA SER A 310 -4.62 8.38 -19.27
C SER A 310 -4.05 9.75 -18.95
N SER A 311 -4.87 10.76 -19.08
CA SER A 311 -4.45 12.07 -18.63
C SER A 311 -4.58 12.13 -17.11
N THR A 312 -3.43 12.17 -16.45
CA THR A 312 -3.33 12.59 -15.07
C THR A 312 -3.19 14.11 -14.99
N HIS A 313 -3.78 14.84 -15.95
CA HIS A 313 -3.61 16.31 -16.06
C HIS A 313 -3.95 17.03 -14.77
N PHE A 314 -4.97 16.56 -14.06
CA PHE A 314 -5.28 17.11 -12.74
C PHE A 314 -4.10 16.94 -11.76
N ILE A 315 -3.54 15.75 -11.70
CA ILE A 315 -2.41 15.46 -10.80
C ILE A 315 -1.14 16.20 -11.24
N ASP A 316 -0.82 16.23 -12.53
CA ASP A 316 0.33 16.96 -13.06
C ASP A 316 0.24 18.47 -12.76
N ARG A 317 -0.95 19.05 -12.88
CA ARG A 317 -1.19 20.45 -12.51
C ARG A 317 -1.05 20.68 -11.01
N THR A 318 -1.48 19.71 -10.19
CA THR A 318 -1.29 19.77 -8.73
C THR A 318 0.18 19.92 -8.35
N TRP A 319 1.09 19.21 -9.02
CA TRP A 319 2.53 19.33 -8.76
C TRP A 319 3.06 20.74 -9.06
N VAL A 320 2.62 21.33 -10.14
CA VAL A 320 2.99 22.71 -10.51
C VAL A 320 2.48 23.71 -9.48
N VAL A 321 1.22 23.61 -9.09
CA VAL A 321 0.59 24.49 -8.11
C VAL A 321 1.21 24.31 -6.73
N ALA A 322 1.49 23.08 -6.31
CA ALA A 322 2.13 22.79 -5.03
C ALA A 322 3.48 23.47 -4.89
N SER A 323 4.31 23.43 -5.94
CA SER A 323 5.63 24.02 -5.93
C SER A 323 5.60 25.56 -5.92
N ALA A 324 4.53 26.17 -6.47
CA ALA A 324 4.38 27.62 -6.50
C ALA A 324 3.86 28.23 -5.17
N LYS A 325 3.21 27.44 -4.31
CA LYS A 325 2.50 27.95 -3.12
C LYS A 325 3.32 27.97 -1.83
N GLU A 326 4.62 27.69 -1.83
CA GLU A 326 5.47 27.61 -0.61
C GLU A 326 4.84 26.82 0.57
N LYS A 327 3.94 25.89 0.27
CA LYS A 327 3.29 25.05 1.28
C LYS A 327 4.22 23.93 1.72
N HIS A 328 3.94 23.38 2.90
CA HIS A 328 4.67 22.23 3.40
C HIS A 328 4.51 21.05 2.42
N PRO A 329 5.62 20.53 1.86
CA PRO A 329 5.55 19.40 0.92
C PRO A 329 5.00 18.16 1.63
N PRO A 330 4.44 17.20 0.89
CA PRO A 330 3.97 15.96 1.47
C PRO A 330 5.14 15.19 2.10
N LYS A 331 4.88 14.57 3.23
CA LYS A 331 5.86 13.69 3.89
C LYS A 331 5.94 12.32 3.23
N SER A 332 4.86 11.89 2.62
CA SER A 332 4.75 10.60 1.94
C SER A 332 4.06 10.75 0.60
N MET A 333 4.66 10.17 -0.44
CA MET A 333 4.14 10.19 -1.79
C MET A 333 4.26 8.82 -2.44
N ARG A 334 3.15 8.33 -3.04
CA ARG A 334 3.06 7.06 -3.75
C ARG A 334 2.40 7.29 -5.10
N VAL A 335 3.14 7.13 -6.18
CA VAL A 335 2.68 7.39 -7.54
C VAL A 335 3.16 6.32 -8.51
N ASP A 336 2.36 6.01 -9.53
CA ASP A 336 2.71 5.10 -10.63
C ASP A 336 3.03 5.84 -11.93
N HIS A 337 2.81 7.15 -11.95
CA HIS A 337 3.10 8.00 -13.10
C HIS A 337 4.24 8.97 -12.80
N VAL A 338 5.23 9.00 -13.69
CA VAL A 338 6.36 9.93 -13.62
C VAL A 338 6.27 10.97 -14.73
N SER A 339 6.49 12.24 -14.37
CA SER A 339 6.45 13.37 -15.29
C SER A 339 7.51 14.41 -14.95
N LYS A 340 7.79 15.31 -15.89
CA LYS A 340 8.70 16.44 -15.65
C LYS A 340 8.18 17.36 -14.55
N SER A 341 6.87 17.60 -14.49
CA SER A 341 6.22 18.39 -13.45
C SER A 341 6.42 17.80 -12.07
N HIS A 342 6.30 16.47 -11.95
CA HIS A 342 6.54 15.78 -10.69
C HIS A 342 8.03 15.81 -10.29
N ALA A 343 8.95 15.58 -11.25
CA ALA A 343 10.40 15.69 -10.99
C ALA A 343 10.76 17.11 -10.51
N TRP A 344 10.17 18.13 -11.13
CA TRP A 344 10.35 19.51 -10.72
C TRP A 344 9.79 19.77 -9.30
N HIS A 345 8.61 19.21 -8.98
CA HIS A 345 8.05 19.28 -7.62
C HIS A 345 9.01 18.66 -6.60
N LEU A 346 9.59 17.49 -6.87
CA LEU A 346 10.55 16.83 -5.98
C LEU A 346 11.80 17.69 -5.71
N SER A 347 12.23 18.52 -6.68
CA SER A 347 13.35 19.44 -6.48
C SER A 347 13.05 20.59 -5.50
N HIS A 348 11.80 20.71 -5.03
CA HIS A 348 11.35 21.70 -4.04
C HIS A 348 10.75 21.05 -2.78
N ALA A 349 10.61 19.73 -2.74
CA ALA A 349 9.90 18.98 -1.70
C ALA A 349 10.79 18.72 -0.45
N VAL A 350 11.22 19.76 0.23
CA VAL A 350 12.05 19.65 1.44
C VAL A 350 11.27 18.97 2.58
N GLY A 351 11.87 17.93 3.19
CA GLY A 351 11.27 17.26 4.35
C GLY A 351 10.42 16.04 4.03
N MET A 352 10.42 15.57 2.78
CA MET A 352 9.78 14.30 2.41
C MET A 352 10.51 13.12 3.07
N GLU A 353 9.73 12.20 3.63
CA GLU A 353 10.25 11.03 4.34
C GLU A 353 10.09 9.73 3.54
N ARG A 354 9.05 9.63 2.68
CA ARG A 354 8.71 8.42 1.95
C ARG A 354 8.37 8.75 0.50
N LEU A 355 9.03 8.08 -0.43
CA LEU A 355 8.77 8.23 -1.87
C LEU A 355 8.67 6.85 -2.51
N TYR A 356 7.50 6.55 -3.07
CA TYR A 356 7.22 5.28 -3.75
C TYR A 356 6.81 5.55 -5.19
N LEU A 357 7.73 5.29 -6.12
CA LEU A 357 7.53 5.39 -7.56
C LEU A 357 7.28 3.97 -8.11
N ILE A 358 6.00 3.58 -8.18
CA ILE A 358 5.58 2.21 -8.44
C ILE A 358 5.32 2.03 -9.93
N ASN A 359 5.89 0.98 -10.55
CA ASN A 359 5.64 0.67 -11.96
C ASN A 359 5.49 1.91 -12.84
N ALA A 360 6.23 2.96 -12.52
CA ALA A 360 6.07 4.29 -13.10
C ALA A 360 6.16 4.22 -14.62
N ARG A 361 5.16 4.76 -15.32
CA ARG A 361 5.04 4.78 -16.76
C ARG A 361 5.55 6.10 -17.30
N HIS A 362 6.17 6.04 -18.46
CA HIS A 362 6.51 7.24 -19.19
C HIS A 362 5.32 7.71 -20.02
N LYS A 363 5.00 9.00 -19.94
CA LYS A 363 4.19 9.64 -20.95
C LYS A 363 5.09 9.84 -22.16
N PRO A 364 4.79 9.28 -23.36
CA PRO A 364 5.58 9.56 -24.54
C PRO A 364 5.56 11.07 -24.80
N GLU A 365 6.76 11.65 -24.95
CA GLU A 365 6.88 13.04 -25.39
C GLU A 365 6.35 13.13 -26.82
N GLY A 366 5.20 13.75 -27.04
CA GLY A 366 4.69 13.98 -28.39
C GLY A 366 3.20 14.10 -28.55
N THR A 367 2.39 13.86 -27.54
CA THR A 367 0.95 14.10 -27.63
C THR A 367 0.60 15.52 -27.16
N THR A 368 1.20 16.53 -27.78
CA THR A 368 0.56 17.84 -27.91
C THR A 368 -0.45 17.72 -29.06
N ASN A 369 -1.69 17.98 -28.73
CA ASN A 369 -2.86 18.12 -29.55
C ASN A 369 -2.63 18.12 -31.08
N GLY A 370 -3.13 17.07 -31.74
CA GLY A 370 -3.71 17.17 -33.07
C GLY A 370 -2.78 17.52 -34.21
N THR A 371 -1.73 16.74 -34.48
CA THR A 371 -1.15 16.70 -35.81
C THR A 371 -0.78 15.25 -36.14
N THR A 372 -1.39 14.73 -37.17
CA THR A 372 -1.09 13.42 -37.77
C THR A 372 0.39 13.28 -38.02
N PRO A 373 1.03 12.14 -37.68
CA PRO A 373 2.42 11.91 -38.01
C PRO A 373 2.58 11.75 -39.53
N SER A 374 3.24 12.73 -40.14
CA SER A 374 3.80 12.60 -41.47
C SER A 374 4.87 11.53 -41.44
N SER A 375 4.71 10.52 -42.28
CA SER A 375 5.68 9.48 -42.56
C SER A 375 6.99 10.11 -43.08
N ALA A 376 7.97 10.25 -42.21
CA ALA A 376 9.35 10.55 -42.59
C ALA A 376 10.17 9.29 -42.41
N GLU A 377 10.68 8.75 -43.51
CA GLU A 377 11.62 7.64 -43.55
C GLU A 377 12.89 7.93 -42.71
N PRO A 378 13.44 6.98 -42.00
CA PRO A 378 14.69 7.17 -41.27
C PRO A 378 15.89 7.15 -42.25
N SER A 379 16.57 8.27 -42.38
CA SER A 379 17.87 8.33 -43.00
C SER A 379 18.93 7.67 -42.10
N PRO A 380 19.81 6.81 -42.61
CA PRO A 380 20.85 6.17 -41.81
C PRO A 380 22.00 7.17 -41.59
N THR A 381 22.09 7.75 -40.40
CA THR A 381 23.27 8.45 -39.94
C THR A 381 23.97 7.61 -38.87
N THR A 382 25.07 6.98 -39.31
CA THR A 382 26.10 6.44 -38.45
C THR A 382 26.74 7.56 -37.62
N SER A 383 26.51 7.55 -36.30
CA SER A 383 27.37 8.23 -35.35
C SER A 383 27.37 7.47 -34.03
N ASN A 384 28.59 6.99 -33.68
CA ASN A 384 28.93 6.38 -32.40
C ASN A 384 28.84 7.42 -31.27
N GLY A 385 27.68 7.58 -30.71
CA GLY A 385 27.37 8.33 -29.50
C GLY A 385 25.96 7.95 -29.06
N SER A 386 25.82 7.16 -28.00
CA SER A 386 24.53 6.78 -27.46
C SER A 386 23.79 8.04 -27.05
N THR A 387 22.84 8.50 -27.87
CA THR A 387 21.92 9.56 -27.49
C THR A 387 21.11 9.08 -26.28
N PRO A 388 21.01 9.88 -25.18
CA PRO A 388 20.27 9.48 -24.01
C PRO A 388 18.80 9.25 -24.36
N THR A 389 18.25 8.11 -23.97
CA THR A 389 16.84 7.80 -24.19
C THR A 389 15.94 8.72 -23.32
N PRO A 390 14.70 9.01 -23.70
CA PRO A 390 13.77 9.79 -22.87
C PRO A 390 13.66 9.25 -21.43
N THR A 391 13.72 7.93 -21.27
CA THR A 391 13.72 7.22 -19.99
C THR A 391 14.90 7.60 -19.10
N THR A 392 16.11 7.67 -19.67
CA THR A 392 17.32 8.02 -18.91
C THR A 392 17.32 9.49 -18.50
N ILE A 393 16.84 10.38 -19.37
CA ILE A 393 16.72 11.82 -19.05
C ILE A 393 15.77 12.03 -17.86
N LEU A 394 14.61 11.38 -17.89
CA LEU A 394 13.64 11.52 -16.81
C LEU A 394 14.15 10.91 -15.51
N ARG A 395 14.77 9.74 -15.56
CA ARG A 395 15.46 9.13 -14.41
C ARG A 395 16.44 10.10 -13.77
N ASP A 396 17.28 10.73 -14.57
CA ASP A 396 18.34 11.60 -14.09
C ASP A 396 17.76 12.87 -13.45
N LEU A 397 16.69 13.45 -14.02
CA LEU A 397 15.93 14.55 -13.39
C LEU A 397 15.37 14.19 -12.01
N TYR A 398 14.80 12.99 -11.87
CA TYR A 398 14.31 12.53 -10.58
C TYR A 398 15.44 12.30 -9.58
N LEU A 399 16.52 11.67 -10.00
CA LEU A 399 17.68 11.44 -9.14
C LEU A 399 18.34 12.77 -8.70
N ASP A 400 18.36 13.79 -9.56
CA ASP A 400 18.87 15.11 -9.18
C ASP A 400 17.97 15.75 -8.11
N GLY A 401 16.65 15.68 -8.25
CA GLY A 401 15.70 16.15 -7.23
C GLY A 401 15.83 15.38 -5.91
N ILE A 402 15.88 14.03 -6.00
CA ILE A 402 16.04 13.17 -4.83
C ILE A 402 17.37 13.44 -4.13
N CYS A 403 18.49 13.40 -4.85
CA CYS A 403 19.79 13.57 -4.26
C CYS A 403 20.06 14.99 -3.76
N GLY A 404 19.49 16.01 -4.43
CA GLY A 404 19.73 17.40 -4.09
C GLY A 404 18.91 17.94 -2.93
N VAL A 405 17.66 17.51 -2.80
CA VAL A 405 16.68 18.13 -1.89
C VAL A 405 16.04 17.13 -0.92
N VAL A 406 15.48 16.04 -1.44
CA VAL A 406 14.69 15.08 -0.64
C VAL A 406 15.58 14.14 0.18
N GLY A 407 16.76 13.78 -0.35
CA GLY A 407 17.63 12.73 0.18
C GLY A 407 17.95 12.81 1.67
N PRO A 408 18.31 13.98 2.23
CA PRO A 408 18.65 14.08 3.65
C PRO A 408 17.55 13.67 4.62
N THR A 409 16.28 13.75 4.23
CA THR A 409 15.14 13.43 5.09
C THR A 409 14.48 12.10 4.74
N LEU A 410 14.86 11.50 3.60
CA LEU A 410 14.23 10.31 3.06
C LEU A 410 14.56 9.06 3.89
N LYS A 411 13.50 8.35 4.29
CA LYS A 411 13.57 7.10 5.06
C LYS A 411 13.23 5.90 4.19
N HIS A 412 12.22 6.01 3.31
CA HIS A 412 11.79 4.93 2.45
C HIS A 412 11.80 5.39 0.99
N LEU A 413 12.38 4.55 0.13
CA LEU A 413 12.47 4.82 -1.29
C LEU A 413 12.15 3.57 -2.11
N ILE A 414 11.19 3.67 -3.04
CA ILE A 414 10.97 2.74 -4.13
C ILE A 414 11.20 3.48 -5.43
N LEU A 415 12.12 2.98 -6.26
CA LEU A 415 12.34 3.46 -7.61
C LEU A 415 11.80 2.46 -8.64
N PRO A 416 11.35 2.92 -9.82
CA PRO A 416 10.82 2.05 -10.86
C PRO A 416 11.84 1.01 -11.32
N ALA A 417 11.38 -0.21 -11.56
CA ALA A 417 12.23 -1.29 -12.10
C ALA A 417 12.82 -0.97 -13.49
N ARG A 418 12.24 -0.01 -14.22
CA ARG A 418 12.75 0.48 -15.50
C ARG A 418 14.01 1.33 -15.37
N TRP A 419 14.27 1.88 -14.20
CA TRP A 419 15.45 2.72 -13.93
C TRP A 419 16.58 1.88 -13.34
N CYS A 420 17.18 1.04 -14.18
CA CYS A 420 18.36 0.29 -13.76
C CYS A 420 19.53 1.25 -13.45
N LEU A 421 19.94 1.27 -12.19
CA LEU A 421 20.96 2.18 -11.69
C LEU A 421 22.36 1.58 -11.87
N PRO A 422 23.25 2.21 -12.65
CA PRO A 422 24.66 1.83 -12.69
C PRO A 422 25.35 2.21 -11.38
N ALA A 423 26.48 1.58 -11.09
CA ALA A 423 27.23 1.77 -9.84
C ALA A 423 27.51 3.25 -9.48
N PRO A 424 27.87 4.17 -10.40
CA PRO A 424 28.08 5.58 -10.08
C PRO A 424 26.80 6.29 -9.58
N LEU A 425 25.64 6.01 -10.21
CA LEU A 425 24.37 6.61 -9.79
C LEU A 425 23.88 6.01 -8.46
N THR A 426 24.08 4.72 -8.26
CA THR A 426 23.83 4.06 -6.98
C THR A 426 24.66 4.69 -5.86
N ALA A 427 25.96 4.90 -6.08
CA ALA A 427 26.83 5.54 -5.12
C ALA A 427 26.42 7.01 -4.83
N LYS A 428 25.99 7.77 -5.85
CA LYS A 428 25.43 9.13 -5.67
C LYS A 428 24.21 9.09 -4.79
N LEU A 429 23.25 8.19 -5.08
CA LEU A 429 21.99 8.05 -4.35
C LEU A 429 22.22 7.73 -2.87
N VAL A 430 23.03 6.70 -2.57
CA VAL A 430 23.22 6.26 -1.18
C VAL A 430 23.96 7.28 -0.33
N ARG A 431 24.90 8.03 -0.92
CA ARG A 431 25.59 9.15 -0.23
C ARG A 431 24.66 10.32 0.07
N SER A 432 23.70 10.58 -0.82
CA SER A 432 22.74 11.68 -0.66
C SER A 432 21.60 11.36 0.29
N CYS A 433 21.35 10.07 0.59
CA CYS A 433 20.22 9.60 1.39
C CYS A 433 20.64 8.84 2.66
N PRO A 434 21.39 9.44 3.59
CA PRO A 434 22.00 8.72 4.74
C PRO A 434 20.97 8.20 5.76
N ASN A 435 19.73 8.69 5.70
CA ASN A 435 18.66 8.30 6.61
C ASN A 435 17.74 7.19 6.07
N LEU A 436 18.08 6.60 4.91
CA LEU A 436 17.30 5.50 4.35
C LEU A 436 17.28 4.30 5.30
N THR A 437 16.07 3.87 5.60
CA THR A 437 15.78 2.66 6.37
C THR A 437 15.28 1.55 5.46
N GLN A 438 14.63 1.88 4.34
CA GLN A 438 14.13 0.93 3.35
C GLN A 438 14.44 1.42 1.94
N LEU A 439 15.00 0.56 1.11
CA LEU A 439 15.33 0.85 -0.28
C LEU A 439 14.87 -0.27 -1.22
N SER A 440 14.13 0.07 -2.25
CA SER A 440 13.77 -0.82 -3.36
C SER A 440 14.15 -0.15 -4.68
N ALA A 441 15.06 -0.75 -5.44
CA ALA A 441 15.53 -0.22 -6.71
C ALA A 441 16.06 -1.32 -7.62
N SER A 442 16.01 -1.09 -8.94
CA SER A 442 16.75 -1.89 -9.92
C SER A 442 18.19 -1.38 -10.00
N ILE A 443 19.14 -2.25 -9.74
CA ILE A 443 20.56 -1.92 -9.68
C ILE A 443 21.30 -2.85 -10.63
N GLU A 444 22.26 -2.33 -11.38
CA GLU A 444 23.16 -3.17 -12.17
C GLU A 444 23.95 -4.07 -11.23
N CYS A 445 23.66 -5.36 -11.27
CA CYS A 445 24.20 -6.33 -10.35
C CYS A 445 24.63 -7.58 -11.12
N ASP A 446 25.88 -7.60 -11.57
CA ASP A 446 26.50 -8.79 -12.14
C ASP A 446 26.93 -9.77 -11.03
N ASP A 447 27.25 -9.21 -9.88
CA ASP A 447 27.53 -9.93 -8.64
C ASP A 447 26.99 -9.15 -7.40
N MET A 448 27.14 -9.72 -6.21
CA MET A 448 26.73 -9.05 -4.96
C MET A 448 27.70 -7.96 -4.50
N GLY A 449 28.77 -7.68 -5.25
CA GLY A 449 29.76 -6.64 -4.91
C GLY A 449 29.15 -5.25 -4.79
N VAL A 450 28.09 -4.97 -5.55
CA VAL A 450 27.34 -3.69 -5.47
C VAL A 450 26.77 -3.44 -4.06
N LEU A 451 26.36 -4.47 -3.35
CA LEU A 451 25.83 -4.33 -1.98
C LEU A 451 26.92 -3.82 -1.03
N ARG A 452 28.19 -4.19 -1.24
CA ARG A 452 29.32 -3.66 -0.46
C ARG A 452 29.53 -2.16 -0.68
N LEU A 453 29.07 -1.60 -1.82
CA LEU A 453 29.09 -0.16 -2.07
C LEU A 453 27.94 0.58 -1.38
N ILE A 454 26.85 -0.11 -1.10
CA ILE A 454 25.62 0.47 -0.53
C ILE A 454 25.71 0.52 1.00
N PHE A 455 26.03 -0.60 1.62
CA PHE A 455 25.93 -0.79 3.05
C PHE A 455 26.74 0.20 3.91
N PRO A 456 27.99 0.56 3.59
CA PRO A 456 28.77 1.49 4.41
C PRO A 456 28.15 2.89 4.53
N PHE A 457 27.32 3.30 3.56
CA PHE A 457 26.69 4.63 3.54
C PHE A 457 25.30 4.64 4.18
N LEU A 458 24.66 3.49 4.36
CA LEU A 458 23.29 3.35 4.84
C LEU A 458 23.22 2.60 6.17
N SER A 459 23.80 3.15 7.22
CA SER A 459 23.88 2.53 8.56
C SER A 459 22.51 2.25 9.20
N LYS A 460 21.45 2.97 8.77
CA LYS A 460 20.08 2.80 9.25
C LYS A 460 19.23 1.84 8.41
N LEU A 461 19.80 1.30 7.33
CA LEU A 461 19.07 0.43 6.41
C LEU A 461 18.73 -0.90 7.08
N TRP A 462 17.41 -1.18 7.21
CA TRP A 462 16.95 -2.45 7.77
C TRP A 462 16.28 -3.37 6.74
N ALA A 463 15.89 -2.84 5.57
CA ALA A 463 15.38 -3.62 4.45
C ALA A 463 15.85 -3.08 3.10
N ILE A 464 16.35 -3.97 2.25
CA ILE A 464 16.72 -3.67 0.86
C ILE A 464 16.06 -4.68 -0.08
N ARG A 465 15.56 -4.20 -1.22
CA ARG A 465 15.02 -5.03 -2.29
C ARG A 465 15.63 -4.60 -3.62
N VAL A 466 16.38 -5.50 -4.25
CA VAL A 466 16.88 -5.32 -5.61
C VAL A 466 15.82 -5.82 -6.58
N LEU A 467 15.24 -4.91 -7.35
CA LEU A 467 14.20 -5.22 -8.32
C LEU A 467 14.78 -5.84 -9.58
N GLN A 468 14.04 -6.75 -10.19
CA GLN A 468 14.35 -7.26 -11.52
C GLN A 468 14.29 -6.09 -12.53
N PRO A 469 15.34 -5.86 -13.32
CA PRO A 469 15.33 -4.81 -14.33
C PRO A 469 14.19 -5.01 -15.35
N LYS A 470 13.52 -3.93 -15.72
CA LYS A 470 12.55 -3.88 -16.83
C LYS A 470 13.00 -2.80 -17.80
N VAL A 471 14.01 -3.07 -18.58
CA VAL A 471 14.62 -2.10 -19.50
C VAL A 471 14.37 -2.55 -20.93
N GLU A 472 13.99 -1.62 -21.81
CA GLU A 472 13.73 -1.87 -23.22
C GLU A 472 15.04 -1.82 -24.03
N GLY A 473 15.05 -2.53 -25.16
CA GLY A 473 16.18 -2.59 -26.10
C GLY A 473 17.20 -3.70 -25.78
N GLU A 474 18.13 -3.94 -26.71
CA GLU A 474 19.10 -5.05 -26.65
C GLU A 474 19.97 -5.05 -25.38
N ASP A 475 20.42 -3.89 -24.91
CA ASP A 475 21.17 -3.77 -23.67
C ASP A 475 20.29 -4.03 -22.45
N GLY A 476 18.99 -3.69 -22.51
CA GLY A 476 18.02 -4.01 -21.49
C GLY A 476 17.78 -5.51 -21.38
N GLU A 477 17.59 -6.20 -22.48
CA GLU A 477 17.42 -7.65 -22.52
C GLU A 477 18.62 -8.39 -21.94
N ARG A 478 19.83 -7.94 -22.24
CA ARG A 478 21.07 -8.50 -21.66
C ARG A 478 21.09 -8.35 -20.14
N ARG A 479 20.71 -7.18 -19.60
CA ARG A 479 20.64 -6.94 -18.14
C ARG A 479 19.58 -7.79 -17.46
N VAL A 480 18.41 -7.92 -18.07
CA VAL A 480 17.34 -8.80 -17.60
C VAL A 480 17.80 -10.27 -17.61
N ALA A 481 18.45 -10.71 -18.69
CA ALA A 481 18.97 -12.07 -18.80
C ALA A 481 20.07 -12.35 -17.77
N ALA A 482 20.99 -11.41 -17.53
CA ALA A 482 22.03 -11.52 -16.53
C ALA A 482 21.43 -11.63 -15.11
N PHE A 483 20.48 -10.77 -14.77
CA PHE A 483 19.77 -10.80 -13.49
C PHE A 483 19.00 -12.10 -13.28
N ASN A 484 18.26 -12.55 -14.31
CA ASN A 484 17.52 -13.81 -14.26
C ASN A 484 18.44 -15.02 -14.11
N SER A 485 19.55 -15.05 -14.84
CA SER A 485 20.58 -16.09 -14.68
C SER A 485 21.15 -16.10 -13.26
N PHE A 486 21.33 -14.92 -12.67
CA PHE A 486 21.82 -14.78 -11.31
C PHE A 486 20.79 -15.32 -10.29
N ILE A 487 19.52 -14.90 -10.36
CA ILE A 487 18.47 -15.33 -9.41
C ILE A 487 18.11 -16.81 -9.57
N SER A 488 18.22 -17.37 -10.76
CA SER A 488 17.90 -18.79 -11.03
C SER A 488 18.87 -19.77 -10.36
N ARG A 489 19.96 -19.28 -9.78
CA ARG A 489 20.89 -20.12 -9.02
C ARG A 489 20.21 -20.71 -7.78
N PRO A 490 20.67 -21.90 -7.32
CA PRO A 490 20.19 -22.50 -6.06
C PRO A 490 20.30 -21.52 -4.89
N ASP A 491 19.35 -21.55 -3.98
CA ASP A 491 19.29 -20.62 -2.84
C ASP A 491 20.55 -20.67 -1.99
N CYS A 492 21.13 -21.85 -1.76
CA CYS A 492 22.39 -21.99 -1.02
C CYS A 492 23.58 -21.24 -1.66
N MET A 493 23.62 -21.15 -3.00
CA MET A 493 24.66 -20.38 -3.67
C MET A 493 24.43 -18.86 -3.58
N LEU A 494 23.17 -18.43 -3.59
CA LEU A 494 22.80 -17.03 -3.39
C LEU A 494 23.06 -16.61 -1.94
N GLU A 495 22.71 -17.47 -0.97
CA GLU A 495 22.98 -17.26 0.45
C GLU A 495 24.47 -17.09 0.70
N SER A 496 25.31 -18.01 0.20
CA SER A 496 26.76 -17.90 0.35
C SER A 496 27.29 -16.56 -0.20
N LYS A 497 26.84 -16.13 -1.37
CA LYS A 497 27.24 -14.85 -1.96
C LYS A 497 26.76 -13.63 -1.17
N LEU A 498 25.55 -13.69 -0.63
CA LEU A 498 25.03 -12.66 0.25
C LEU A 498 25.77 -12.62 1.58
N GLU A 499 26.06 -13.77 2.18
CA GLU A 499 26.88 -13.88 3.38
C GLU A 499 28.27 -13.29 3.16
N ASP A 500 28.89 -13.57 2.02
CA ASP A 500 30.17 -12.97 1.64
C ASP A 500 30.08 -11.46 1.43
N ALA A 501 28.98 -10.95 0.84
CA ALA A 501 28.73 -9.52 0.68
C ALA A 501 28.52 -8.80 2.02
N LEU A 502 27.94 -9.49 2.99
CA LEU A 502 27.72 -9.01 4.36
C LEU A 502 28.90 -9.32 5.31
N SER A 503 29.95 -9.99 4.83
CA SER A 503 31.09 -10.37 5.63
C SER A 503 32.01 -9.19 5.90
N GLN A 504 32.51 -9.11 7.13
CA GLN A 504 33.58 -8.18 7.50
C GLN A 504 34.83 -8.96 7.92
N ARG A 505 35.96 -8.45 7.45
CA ARG A 505 37.28 -8.87 7.93
C ARG A 505 37.74 -7.87 8.98
N GLY A 506 38.09 -8.32 10.15
CA GLY A 506 38.54 -7.42 11.19
C GLY A 506 39.20 -8.14 12.36
N PRO A 507 39.94 -7.41 13.22
CA PRO A 507 40.47 -7.97 14.46
C PRO A 507 39.31 -8.39 15.38
N ALA A 508 39.57 -9.39 16.22
CA ALA A 508 38.59 -9.95 17.15
C ALA A 508 37.79 -8.85 17.89
N GLY A 509 36.46 -8.84 17.72
CA GLY A 509 35.55 -7.90 18.35
C GLY A 509 34.91 -6.83 17.41
N GLY A 510 35.18 -6.88 16.11
CA GLY A 510 34.50 -6.00 15.13
C GLY A 510 33.02 -6.36 15.00
N VAL A 511 32.12 -5.46 15.44
CA VAL A 511 30.69 -5.58 15.16
C VAL A 511 30.47 -5.27 13.69
N PRO A 512 29.67 -6.08 12.93
CA PRO A 512 29.36 -5.76 11.54
C PRO A 512 28.77 -4.36 11.42
N ASP A 513 29.20 -3.61 10.40
CA ASP A 513 28.77 -2.22 10.17
C ASP A 513 27.25 -2.04 9.89
N PHE A 514 26.48 -3.14 9.84
CA PHE A 514 25.06 -3.14 9.48
C PHE A 514 24.16 -3.76 10.56
N PRO A 515 24.14 -3.24 11.79
CA PRO A 515 23.37 -3.84 12.87
C PRO A 515 21.85 -3.80 12.61
N ALA A 516 21.40 -2.85 11.80
CA ALA A 516 19.97 -2.63 11.52
C ALA A 516 19.39 -3.55 10.44
N LEU A 517 20.21 -4.12 9.56
CA LEU A 517 19.73 -4.88 8.39
C LEU A 517 19.04 -6.19 8.80
N LYS A 518 17.77 -6.33 8.41
CA LYS A 518 16.92 -7.49 8.72
C LYS A 518 16.43 -8.24 7.49
N TYR A 519 16.21 -7.54 6.36
CA TYR A 519 15.62 -8.16 5.18
C TYR A 519 16.37 -7.78 3.92
N ILE A 520 16.65 -8.78 3.08
CA ILE A 520 17.25 -8.61 1.76
C ILE A 520 16.35 -9.31 0.74
N GLY A 521 15.91 -8.58 -0.28
CA GLY A 521 15.16 -9.11 -1.42
C GLY A 521 15.96 -9.04 -2.72
N LEU A 522 15.91 -10.11 -3.51
CA LEU A 522 16.43 -10.18 -4.86
C LEU A 522 15.32 -10.66 -5.80
N GLY A 523 14.71 -9.73 -6.53
CA GLY A 523 13.51 -10.02 -7.31
C GLY A 523 12.37 -10.52 -6.43
N HIS A 524 12.02 -11.80 -6.61
CA HIS A 524 10.98 -12.49 -5.83
C HIS A 524 11.51 -13.30 -4.64
N LYS A 525 12.82 -13.39 -4.47
CA LYS A 525 13.44 -14.14 -3.37
C LYS A 525 13.77 -13.20 -2.21
N ILE A 526 13.44 -13.61 -0.98
CA ILE A 526 13.59 -12.79 0.21
C ILE A 526 14.30 -13.59 1.30
N TRP A 527 15.25 -12.95 1.98
CA TRP A 527 15.99 -13.51 3.12
C TRP A 527 15.87 -12.61 4.33
N GLU A 528 15.68 -13.26 5.47
CA GLU A 528 15.84 -12.64 6.78
C GLU A 528 17.31 -12.75 7.21
N VAL A 529 17.87 -11.64 7.70
CA VAL A 529 19.25 -11.54 8.16
C VAL A 529 19.29 -11.78 9.67
N GLY A 530 19.85 -12.90 10.06
CA GLY A 530 19.96 -13.34 11.44
C GLY A 530 21.23 -12.88 12.16
N GLY A 531 21.59 -13.62 13.18
CA GLY A 531 22.75 -13.34 14.03
C GLY A 531 24.10 -13.50 13.32
N VAL A 532 25.12 -12.90 13.92
CA VAL A 532 26.51 -12.98 13.47
C VAL A 532 27.12 -14.30 13.90
N PHE A 533 27.92 -14.91 13.04
CA PHE A 533 28.77 -16.05 13.35
C PHE A 533 30.19 -15.85 12.81
N GLU A 534 31.16 -16.55 13.42
CA GLU A 534 32.57 -16.48 13.07
C GLU A 534 32.92 -17.65 12.15
N GLU A 535 33.66 -17.34 11.08
CA GLU A 535 34.24 -18.34 10.19
C GLU A 535 35.76 -18.11 10.10
N ILE A 536 36.53 -19.17 10.29
CA ILE A 536 37.99 -19.13 10.14
C ILE A 536 38.32 -19.43 8.69
N VAL A 537 38.86 -18.43 7.96
CA VAL A 537 39.26 -18.57 6.58
C VAL A 537 40.77 -18.54 6.48
N GLN A 538 41.35 -19.48 5.75
CA GLN A 538 42.79 -19.48 5.46
C GLN A 538 43.04 -18.51 4.28
N SER A 539 43.67 -17.40 4.56
CA SER A 539 44.06 -16.43 3.56
C SER A 539 45.56 -16.61 3.18
N PRO A 540 45.90 -16.62 1.87
CA PRO A 540 47.30 -16.69 1.45
C PRO A 540 48.03 -15.42 1.92
N VAL A 541 49.21 -15.60 2.53
CA VAL A 541 50.07 -14.47 2.90
C VAL A 541 50.72 -13.91 1.63
N SER A 542 50.45 -12.64 1.33
CA SER A 542 51.09 -11.92 0.23
C SER A 542 52.31 -11.18 0.75
N GLN A 543 53.45 -11.30 0.06
CA GLN A 543 54.62 -10.45 0.30
C GLN A 543 54.66 -9.31 -0.69
N ASP A 544 55.05 -8.14 -0.18
CA ASP A 544 55.36 -6.99 -1.04
C ASP A 544 56.58 -7.33 -1.92
N GLY A 545 56.32 -7.54 -3.20
CA GLY A 545 57.40 -7.68 -4.19
C GLY A 545 58.07 -6.32 -4.44
N ALA A 546 59.34 -6.32 -4.80
CA ALA A 546 60.18 -5.13 -5.04
C ALA A 546 59.61 -4.12 -6.07
N ASN A 547 58.49 -4.44 -6.73
CA ASN A 547 57.77 -3.60 -7.70
C ASN A 547 56.36 -3.18 -7.26
N GLY A 548 56.00 -3.27 -5.98
CA GLY A 548 54.68 -2.91 -5.48
C GLY A 548 53.54 -3.87 -5.88
N SER A 549 53.87 -5.06 -6.39
CA SER A 549 52.91 -6.12 -6.74
C SER A 549 52.86 -7.14 -5.59
N LEU A 550 51.68 -7.33 -5.01
CA LEU A 550 51.41 -8.34 -3.98
C LEU A 550 51.39 -9.72 -4.63
N THR A 551 52.42 -10.55 -4.35
CA THR A 551 52.48 -11.94 -4.83
C THR A 551 52.16 -12.92 -3.67
N PRO A 552 51.26 -13.90 -3.86
CA PRO A 552 51.02 -14.92 -2.86
C PRO A 552 52.23 -15.78 -2.62
N VAL A 553 52.61 -16.00 -1.34
CA VAL A 553 53.72 -16.91 -0.98
C VAL A 553 53.18 -18.33 -0.95
N PRO A 554 53.68 -19.27 -1.75
CA PRO A 554 53.19 -20.64 -1.75
C PRO A 554 53.48 -21.32 -0.39
N GLY A 555 52.43 -21.89 0.20
CA GLY A 555 52.54 -22.71 1.38
C GLY A 555 52.43 -21.99 2.74
N ILE A 556 52.25 -20.66 2.77
CA ILE A 556 52.00 -19.93 4.02
C ILE A 556 50.61 -19.36 3.95
N SER A 557 49.67 -19.90 4.75
CA SER A 557 48.34 -19.35 4.97
C SER A 557 48.24 -18.78 6.39
N ARG A 558 47.58 -17.63 6.50
CA ARG A 558 47.23 -17.03 7.80
C ARG A 558 45.76 -17.31 8.07
N GLU A 559 45.44 -17.76 9.28
CA GLU A 559 44.07 -17.85 9.72
C GLU A 559 43.52 -16.44 9.96
N GLU A 560 42.44 -16.11 9.30
CA GLU A 560 41.75 -14.85 9.44
C GLU A 560 40.30 -15.13 9.88
N ILE A 561 39.84 -14.44 10.92
CA ILE A 561 38.46 -14.55 11.38
C ILE A 561 37.60 -13.62 10.53
N VAL A 562 36.60 -14.20 9.90
CA VAL A 562 35.61 -13.47 9.10
C VAL A 562 34.27 -13.56 9.82
N TYR A 563 33.66 -12.40 10.08
CA TYR A 563 32.32 -12.31 10.66
C TYR A 563 31.29 -12.34 9.56
N LYS A 564 30.37 -13.31 9.58
CA LYS A 564 29.27 -13.48 8.64
C LYS A 564 27.93 -13.42 9.36
N ARG A 565 26.85 -13.10 8.64
CA ARG A 565 25.49 -13.12 9.17
C ARG A 565 24.69 -14.27 8.58
N ARG A 566 23.98 -15.01 9.43
CA ARG A 566 23.10 -16.09 8.96
C ARG A 566 21.96 -15.55 8.15
N LEU A 567 21.63 -16.24 7.06
CA LEU A 567 20.50 -15.93 6.20
C LEU A 567 19.46 -17.04 6.29
N ARG A 568 18.20 -16.66 6.29
CA ARG A 568 17.07 -17.59 6.25
C ARG A 568 16.11 -17.17 5.16
N ARG A 569 15.85 -18.07 4.21
CA ARG A 569 14.83 -17.86 3.19
C ARG A 569 13.46 -17.73 3.83
N ILE A 570 12.67 -16.72 3.44
CA ILE A 570 11.34 -16.45 3.94
C ILE A 570 10.38 -16.14 2.79
N ASP A 571 9.08 -16.21 3.06
CA ASP A 571 8.02 -15.92 2.08
C ASP A 571 7.61 -14.44 2.12
N GLU A 572 6.96 -14.00 1.03
CA GLU A 572 6.46 -12.63 0.91
C GLU A 572 5.46 -12.26 2.04
N LYS A 573 4.74 -13.24 2.55
CA LYS A 573 3.81 -13.05 3.69
C LYS A 573 4.51 -12.62 4.97
N ASP A 574 5.75 -13.07 5.17
CA ASP A 574 6.53 -12.75 6.37
C ASP A 574 7.02 -11.30 6.37
N VAL A 575 7.09 -10.67 5.19
CA VAL A 575 7.50 -9.28 4.98
C VAL A 575 6.34 -8.34 4.64
N ALA A 576 5.10 -8.77 4.81
CA ALA A 576 3.92 -7.93 4.55
C ALA A 576 3.90 -6.63 5.39
N HIS A 577 4.62 -6.60 6.51
CA HIS A 577 4.80 -5.43 7.36
C HIS A 577 5.92 -4.47 6.90
N VAL A 578 6.69 -4.85 5.87
CA VAL A 578 7.80 -4.05 5.33
C VAL A 578 7.30 -3.22 4.16
N GLU A 579 7.33 -1.89 4.30
CA GLU A 579 6.65 -0.99 3.35
C GLU A 579 7.14 -1.13 1.90
N ILE A 580 8.43 -1.35 1.64
CA ILE A 580 8.94 -1.53 0.27
C ILE A 580 8.42 -2.78 -0.46
N TYR A 581 7.83 -3.75 0.25
CA TYR A 581 7.13 -4.88 -0.36
C TYR A 581 5.63 -4.58 -0.49
N HIS A 582 5.03 -4.07 0.58
CA HIS A 582 3.60 -3.77 0.62
C HIS A 582 3.20 -2.62 -0.32
N MET A 583 3.99 -1.54 -0.33
CA MET A 583 3.70 -0.35 -1.16
C MET A 583 4.00 -0.52 -2.64
N ASP A 584 4.75 -1.56 -3.04
CA ASP A 584 5.05 -1.88 -4.44
C ASP A 584 3.92 -2.72 -5.08
N SER A 585 2.68 -2.30 -4.87
CA SER A 585 1.48 -2.89 -5.49
C SER A 585 0.59 -1.77 -6.04
N LEU A 586 -0.35 -2.11 -6.91
CA LEU A 586 -1.39 -1.18 -7.37
C LEU A 586 -2.68 -1.32 -6.54
N ASP A 587 -2.65 -2.12 -5.49
CA ASP A 587 -3.82 -2.34 -4.65
C ASP A 587 -4.16 -1.09 -3.84
N ILE A 588 -5.45 -0.94 -3.61
CA ILE A 588 -5.99 0.10 -2.71
C ILE A 588 -5.65 -0.32 -1.27
N ILE A 589 -5.06 0.57 -0.53
CA ILE A 589 -4.69 0.35 0.86
C ILE A 589 -5.79 0.85 1.77
#